data_77cc07d09f725c4e582069b06d872a9c
#
_entry.id   77cc07d09f725c4e582069b06d872a9c
#
_cell.length_a   1.000
_cell.length_b   1.000
_cell.length_c   1.000
_cell.angle_alpha   90.00
_cell.angle_beta   90.00
_cell.angle_gamma   90.00
#
_symmetry.space_group_name_H-M   'P 1'
#
loop_
_entity.id
_entity.type
_entity.pdbx_description
1 polymer ?
#
loop_
_entity_poly.entity_id
_entity_poly.type
_entity_poly.pdbx_seq_one_letter_code
_entity_poly.pdbx_strand_id
1 'polypeptide(L)'
;FIEYGLKDYAKHRNFDNGPEDRSNVSSLSPFIKRRILHEREVIKSCLKKYNFQFIEKFIQEVFWRTYWKGWLESRPEVWKDYIENLNTLKKDLNGSNIEKDYEKAVNSRTGIECFDFWSNELTKTGYLHNHSRMWFASIWIFTLNLPWELGADFFYKNLLDADAASNTLSWR
;
A
#
# COMPACT_ATOMS: atom_id res chain seq x y z
N PHE A 1 14.73 13.58 2.19
CA PHE A 1 14.99 12.27 1.56
C PHE A 1 16.11 12.36 0.49
N ILE A 2 16.01 13.28 -0.48
CA ILE A 2 17.05 13.43 -1.53
C ILE A 2 18.44 13.66 -0.92
N GLU A 3 18.53 14.38 0.20
CA GLU A 3 19.79 14.69 0.85
C GLU A 3 20.44 13.49 1.56
N TYR A 4 19.64 12.62 2.17
CA TYR A 4 20.13 11.62 3.13
C TYR A 4 19.76 10.18 2.77
N GLY A 5 18.55 9.91 2.26
CA GLY A 5 18.04 8.56 2.07
C GLY A 5 18.14 8.01 0.65
N LEU A 6 18.18 8.89 -0.36
CA LEU A 6 18.08 8.46 -1.76
C LEU A 6 19.29 7.62 -2.22
N LYS A 7 20.51 7.97 -1.78
CA LYS A 7 21.74 7.27 -2.18
C LYS A 7 21.73 5.78 -1.78
N ASP A 8 21.25 5.50 -0.59
CA ASP A 8 21.22 4.15 -0.01
C ASP A 8 19.84 3.51 -0.08
N TYR A 9 18.91 4.11 -0.82
CA TYR A 9 17.53 3.65 -0.97
C TYR A 9 17.44 2.18 -1.39
N ALA A 10 18.21 1.77 -2.37
CA ALA A 10 18.20 0.39 -2.88
C ALA A 10 18.50 -0.65 -1.79
N LYS A 11 19.36 -0.30 -0.82
CA LYS A 11 19.76 -1.16 0.30
C LYS A 11 18.75 -1.17 1.44
N HIS A 12 18.19 0.01 1.76
CA HIS A 12 17.41 0.20 2.98
C HIS A 12 15.90 0.24 2.77
N ARG A 13 15.43 0.36 1.53
CA ARG A 13 14.01 0.50 1.18
C ARG A 13 13.08 -0.61 1.72
N ASN A 14 13.62 -1.76 2.05
CA ASN A 14 12.85 -2.91 2.51
C ASN A 14 12.78 -3.03 4.04
N PHE A 15 13.49 -2.18 4.77
CA PHE A 15 13.40 -2.15 6.23
C PHE A 15 12.25 -1.23 6.66
N ASP A 16 11.38 -1.76 7.49
CA ASP A 16 10.36 -0.97 8.17
C ASP A 16 10.89 -0.57 9.55
N ASN A 17 11.29 0.69 9.69
CA ASN A 17 11.80 1.23 10.95
C ASN A 17 10.66 1.74 11.86
N GLY A 18 9.40 1.50 11.47
CA GLY A 18 8.22 1.96 12.20
C GLY A 18 7.81 3.42 11.87
N PRO A 19 6.75 3.90 12.50
CA PRO A 19 6.15 5.20 12.19
C PRO A 19 7.05 6.41 12.53
N GLU A 20 7.97 6.24 13.48
CA GLU A 20 8.82 7.33 13.97
C GLU A 20 10.06 7.58 13.09
N ASP A 21 10.49 6.58 12.32
CA ASP A 21 11.64 6.69 11.40
C ASP A 21 11.31 6.19 10.01
N ARG A 22 11.08 7.11 9.09
CA ARG A 22 10.86 6.84 7.67
C ARG A 22 11.94 7.46 6.78
N SER A 23 13.15 7.67 7.32
CA SER A 23 14.27 8.32 6.62
C SER A 23 14.75 7.53 5.39
N ASN A 24 14.55 6.21 5.38
CA ASN A 24 14.92 5.30 4.29
C ASN A 24 13.93 5.26 3.12
N VAL A 25 12.76 5.89 3.25
CA VAL A 25 11.72 5.98 2.19
C VAL A 25 11.30 7.42 1.95
N SER A 26 10.78 7.72 0.76
CA SER A 26 10.44 9.09 0.39
C SER A 26 9.14 9.61 1.01
N SER A 27 8.24 8.74 1.39
CA SER A 27 6.88 9.05 1.85
C SER A 27 6.08 9.98 0.90
N LEU A 28 6.42 10.03 -0.39
CA LEU A 28 5.81 10.93 -1.38
C LEU A 28 4.52 10.40 -2.00
N SER A 29 4.17 9.15 -1.77
CA SER A 29 3.03 8.51 -2.42
C SER A 29 1.69 9.24 -2.23
N PRO A 30 1.35 9.82 -1.06
CA PRO A 30 0.11 10.60 -0.91
C PRO A 30 0.10 11.88 -1.78
N PHE A 31 1.23 12.57 -1.86
CA PHE A 31 1.36 13.81 -2.64
C PHE A 31 1.27 13.55 -4.15
N ILE A 32 1.91 12.47 -4.61
CA ILE A 32 1.82 12.04 -6.01
C ILE A 32 0.40 11.57 -6.35
N LYS A 33 -0.24 10.82 -5.45
CA LYS A 33 -1.63 10.37 -5.63
C LYS A 33 -2.59 11.56 -5.78
N ARG A 34 -2.40 12.61 -4.99
CA ARG A 34 -3.23 13.82 -4.99
C ARG A 34 -2.84 14.83 -6.07
N ARG A 35 -1.86 14.52 -6.94
CA ARG A 35 -1.34 15.40 -7.99
C ARG A 35 -0.76 16.73 -7.47
N ILE A 36 -0.33 16.76 -6.20
CA ILE A 36 0.42 17.89 -5.61
C ILE A 36 1.84 17.88 -6.15
N LEU A 37 2.40 16.69 -6.36
CA LEU A 37 3.69 16.46 -7.01
C LEU A 37 3.49 15.52 -8.19
N HIS A 38 4.13 15.83 -9.33
CA HIS A 38 4.17 14.94 -10.47
C HIS A 38 5.41 14.04 -10.44
N GLU A 39 5.27 12.81 -10.90
CA GLU A 39 6.36 11.82 -10.99
C GLU A 39 7.58 12.42 -11.72
N ARG A 40 7.34 13.20 -12.79
CA ARG A 40 8.39 13.88 -13.56
C ARG A 40 9.20 14.88 -12.73
N GLU A 41 8.54 15.63 -11.85
CA GLU A 41 9.19 16.62 -10.98
C GLU A 41 10.08 15.93 -9.94
N VAL A 42 9.58 14.85 -9.35
CA VAL A 42 10.33 14.04 -8.40
C VAL A 42 11.59 13.49 -9.06
N ILE A 43 11.46 12.83 -10.22
CA ILE A 43 12.58 12.25 -10.96
C ILE A 43 13.58 13.34 -11.36
N LYS A 44 13.12 14.48 -11.91
CA LYS A 44 13.96 15.60 -12.31
C LYS A 44 14.77 16.15 -11.12
N SER A 45 14.17 16.23 -9.94
CA SER A 45 14.83 16.69 -8.73
C SER A 45 15.92 15.72 -8.25
N CYS A 46 15.67 14.42 -8.35
CA CYS A 46 16.64 13.38 -8.01
C CYS A 46 17.84 13.39 -8.99
N LEU A 47 17.57 13.50 -10.30
CA LEU A 47 18.60 13.51 -11.36
C LEU A 47 19.47 14.78 -11.34
N LYS A 48 19.03 15.87 -10.71
CA LYS A 48 19.88 17.04 -10.51
C LYS A 48 21.03 16.78 -9.52
N LYS A 49 20.87 15.82 -8.62
CA LYS A 49 21.82 15.54 -7.55
C LYS A 49 22.61 14.24 -7.77
N TYR A 50 22.00 13.24 -8.38
CA TYR A 50 22.60 11.93 -8.57
C TYR A 50 22.51 11.46 -10.02
N ASN A 51 23.53 10.75 -10.49
CA ASN A 51 23.46 10.04 -11.77
C ASN A 51 22.43 8.91 -11.70
N PHE A 52 21.78 8.62 -12.84
CA PHE A 52 20.73 7.61 -12.98
C PHE A 52 21.09 6.27 -12.34
N GLN A 53 22.30 5.76 -12.60
CA GLN A 53 22.76 4.47 -12.09
C GLN A 53 22.66 4.31 -10.56
N PHE A 54 22.84 5.40 -9.81
CA PHE A 54 22.76 5.38 -8.34
C PHE A 54 21.32 5.37 -7.81
N ILE A 55 20.38 5.88 -8.60
CA ILE A 55 18.99 6.09 -8.16
C ILE A 55 17.98 5.32 -9.03
N GLU A 56 18.47 4.44 -9.91
CA GLU A 56 17.65 3.67 -10.84
C GLU A 56 16.51 2.95 -10.10
N LYS A 57 16.81 2.29 -8.97
CA LYS A 57 15.80 1.57 -8.19
C LYS A 57 14.68 2.49 -7.68
N PHE A 58 15.00 3.69 -7.25
CA PHE A 58 13.99 4.65 -6.82
C PHE A 58 13.13 5.12 -8.00
N ILE A 59 13.74 5.39 -9.16
CA ILE A 59 13.04 5.80 -10.37
C ILE A 59 12.08 4.69 -10.84
N GLN A 60 12.52 3.43 -10.80
CA GLN A 60 11.66 2.27 -11.10
C GLN A 60 10.42 2.25 -10.19
N GLU A 61 10.60 2.45 -8.88
CA GLU A 61 9.48 2.45 -7.92
C GLU A 61 8.49 3.61 -8.19
N VAL A 62 8.97 4.77 -8.63
CA VAL A 62 8.10 5.88 -9.04
C VAL A 62 7.30 5.51 -10.30
N PHE A 63 7.91 4.83 -11.27
CA PHE A 63 7.24 4.42 -12.51
C PHE A 63 6.26 3.26 -12.34
N TRP A 64 6.43 2.38 -11.34
CA TRP A 64 5.47 1.31 -11.07
C TRP A 64 4.04 1.83 -10.90
N ARG A 65 3.86 2.97 -10.29
CA ARG A 65 2.54 3.62 -10.17
C ARG A 65 1.92 3.92 -11.55
N THR A 66 2.70 4.50 -12.46
CA THR A 66 2.24 4.82 -13.82
C THR A 66 1.91 3.54 -14.59
N TYR A 67 2.76 2.53 -14.48
CA TYR A 67 2.53 1.21 -15.08
C TYR A 67 1.20 0.59 -14.62
N TRP A 68 0.96 0.51 -13.33
CA TRP A 68 -0.27 -0.10 -12.79
C TRP A 68 -1.52 0.66 -13.17
N LYS A 69 -1.47 1.99 -13.25
CA LYS A 69 -2.59 2.80 -13.75
C LYS A 69 -2.92 2.48 -15.21
N GLY A 70 -1.93 2.49 -16.08
CA GLY A 70 -2.12 2.12 -17.48
C GLY A 70 -2.60 0.68 -17.65
N TRP A 71 -2.11 -0.24 -16.82
CA TRP A 71 -2.57 -1.63 -16.81
C TRP A 71 -4.07 -1.72 -16.48
N LEU A 72 -4.54 -1.01 -15.46
CA LEU A 72 -5.95 -1.03 -15.06
C LEU A 72 -6.84 -0.29 -16.07
N GLU A 73 -6.37 0.82 -16.63
CA GLU A 73 -7.11 1.56 -17.68
C GLU A 73 -7.38 0.69 -18.90
N SER A 74 -6.48 -0.22 -19.23
CA SER A 74 -6.67 -1.19 -20.31
C SER A 74 -7.51 -2.42 -19.93
N ARG A 75 -7.89 -2.56 -18.64
CA ARG A 75 -8.63 -3.72 -18.09
C ARG A 75 -9.70 -3.28 -17.08
N PRO A 76 -10.67 -2.43 -17.49
CA PRO A 76 -11.65 -1.86 -16.58
C PRO A 76 -12.55 -2.91 -15.91
N GLU A 77 -12.75 -4.06 -16.55
CA GLU A 77 -13.56 -5.17 -16.01
C GLU A 77 -12.98 -5.70 -14.69
N VAL A 78 -11.64 -5.70 -14.54
CA VAL A 78 -11.01 -6.17 -13.30
C VAL A 78 -11.43 -5.34 -12.09
N TRP A 79 -11.62 -4.03 -12.28
CA TRP A 79 -12.14 -3.15 -11.23
C TRP A 79 -13.63 -3.39 -10.96
N LYS A 80 -14.43 -3.61 -12.00
CA LYS A 80 -15.86 -3.91 -11.85
C LYS A 80 -16.08 -5.20 -11.08
N ASP A 81 -15.39 -6.28 -11.46
CA ASP A 81 -15.45 -7.57 -10.77
C ASP A 81 -15.12 -7.40 -9.28
N TYR A 82 -14.06 -6.64 -8.97
CA TYR A 82 -13.69 -6.35 -7.57
C TYR A 82 -14.85 -5.67 -6.82
N ILE A 83 -15.45 -4.63 -7.39
CA ILE A 83 -16.55 -3.88 -6.75
C ILE A 83 -17.80 -4.76 -6.56
N GLU A 84 -18.15 -5.58 -7.54
CA GLU A 84 -19.29 -6.50 -7.45
C GLU A 84 -19.06 -7.54 -6.35
N ASN A 85 -17.91 -8.19 -6.32
CA ASN A 85 -17.54 -9.16 -5.29
C ASN A 85 -17.53 -8.51 -3.90
N LEU A 86 -16.91 -7.33 -3.76
CA LEU A 86 -16.86 -6.60 -2.50
C LEU A 86 -18.27 -6.27 -1.97
N ASN A 87 -19.18 -5.82 -2.85
CA ASN A 87 -20.55 -5.50 -2.47
C ASN A 87 -21.33 -6.74 -2.01
N THR A 88 -21.13 -7.88 -2.65
CA THR A 88 -21.70 -9.16 -2.25
C THR A 88 -21.18 -9.59 -0.88
N LEU A 89 -19.85 -9.60 -0.72
CA LEU A 89 -19.21 -9.94 0.56
C LEU A 89 -19.70 -9.06 1.72
N LYS A 90 -19.85 -7.75 1.50
CA LYS A 90 -20.35 -6.83 2.53
C LYS A 90 -21.79 -7.08 2.92
N LYS A 91 -22.65 -7.51 1.99
CA LYS A 91 -24.05 -7.88 2.31
C LYS A 91 -24.10 -9.15 3.14
N ASP A 92 -23.25 -10.12 2.80
CA ASP A 92 -23.25 -11.43 3.42
C ASP A 92 -22.37 -11.51 4.67
N LEU A 93 -21.68 -10.42 5.03
CA LEU A 93 -20.73 -10.41 6.16
C LEU A 93 -21.45 -10.58 7.49
N ASN A 94 -22.54 -9.83 7.71
CA ASN A 94 -23.29 -9.86 8.96
C ASN A 94 -23.90 -11.26 9.21
N GLY A 95 -23.58 -11.83 10.37
CA GLY A 95 -24.00 -13.18 10.74
C GLY A 95 -23.20 -14.31 10.08
N SER A 96 -22.17 -13.96 9.28
CA SER A 96 -21.30 -14.96 8.67
C SER A 96 -20.28 -15.52 9.68
N ASN A 97 -19.70 -16.67 9.34
CA ASN A 97 -18.65 -17.29 10.16
C ASN A 97 -17.35 -16.47 10.22
N ILE A 98 -17.11 -15.57 9.27
CA ILE A 98 -15.91 -14.73 9.19
C ILE A 98 -16.09 -13.35 9.83
N GLU A 99 -17.32 -12.94 10.19
CA GLU A 99 -17.62 -11.61 10.73
C GLU A 99 -16.73 -11.25 11.93
N LYS A 100 -16.65 -12.16 12.90
CA LYS A 100 -15.87 -11.94 14.13
C LYS A 100 -14.36 -11.77 13.85
N ASP A 101 -13.82 -12.55 12.91
CA ASP A 101 -12.39 -12.47 12.59
C ASP A 101 -12.09 -11.24 11.73
N TYR A 102 -13.01 -10.83 10.86
CA TYR A 102 -12.95 -9.55 10.18
C TYR A 102 -12.95 -8.37 11.16
N GLU A 103 -13.87 -8.37 12.14
CA GLU A 103 -13.93 -7.33 13.17
C GLU A 103 -12.65 -7.26 14.01
N LYS A 104 -12.09 -8.40 14.39
CA LYS A 104 -10.79 -8.44 15.07
C LYS A 104 -9.68 -7.85 14.21
N ALA A 105 -9.64 -8.20 12.92
CA ALA A 105 -8.61 -7.72 11.99
C ALA A 105 -8.63 -6.20 11.82
N VAL A 106 -9.81 -5.62 11.55
CA VAL A 106 -9.93 -4.17 11.34
C VAL A 106 -9.77 -3.36 12.63
N ASN A 107 -9.98 -3.98 13.80
CA ASN A 107 -9.83 -3.35 15.10
C ASN A 107 -8.50 -3.68 15.81
N SER A 108 -7.52 -4.26 15.12
CA SER A 108 -6.20 -4.60 15.67
C SER A 108 -6.27 -5.50 16.92
N ARG A 109 -7.06 -6.58 16.85
CA ARG A 109 -7.35 -7.48 17.97
C ARG A 109 -7.26 -8.96 17.56
N THR A 110 -6.43 -9.28 16.57
CA THR A 110 -6.27 -10.66 16.09
C THR A 110 -5.46 -11.52 17.03
N GLY A 111 -4.62 -10.92 17.88
CA GLY A 111 -3.64 -11.58 18.70
C GLY A 111 -2.33 -11.89 17.95
N ILE A 112 -2.22 -11.49 16.68
CA ILE A 112 -0.97 -11.54 15.92
C ILE A 112 -0.31 -10.17 16.06
N GLU A 113 0.70 -10.10 16.92
CA GLU A 113 1.29 -8.85 17.40
C GLU A 113 1.72 -7.90 16.28
N CYS A 114 2.46 -8.40 15.28
CA CYS A 114 2.90 -7.59 14.15
C CYS A 114 1.73 -7.08 13.29
N PHE A 115 0.72 -7.93 13.06
CA PHE A 115 -0.46 -7.55 12.28
C PHE A 115 -1.27 -6.47 13.00
N ASP A 116 -1.52 -6.64 14.29
CA ASP A 116 -2.27 -5.68 15.11
C ASP A 116 -1.54 -4.34 15.21
N PHE A 117 -0.19 -4.38 15.30
CA PHE A 117 0.64 -3.17 15.24
C PHE A 117 0.45 -2.43 13.90
N TRP A 118 0.58 -3.11 12.76
CA TRP A 118 0.42 -2.51 11.44
C TRP A 118 -1.02 -2.03 11.17
N SER A 119 -2.03 -2.77 11.61
CA SER A 119 -3.43 -2.35 11.51
C SER A 119 -3.67 -1.03 12.25
N ASN A 120 -3.12 -0.91 13.45
CA ASN A 120 -3.21 0.29 14.28
C ASN A 120 -2.38 1.46 13.69
N GLU A 121 -1.17 1.20 13.16
CA GLU A 121 -0.36 2.21 12.47
C GLU A 121 -1.13 2.77 11.26
N LEU A 122 -1.66 1.87 10.41
CA LEU A 122 -2.42 2.26 9.22
C LEU A 122 -3.62 3.16 9.57
N THR A 123 -4.41 2.75 10.55
CA THR A 123 -5.62 3.51 10.94
C THR A 123 -5.30 4.85 11.58
N LYS A 124 -4.19 4.96 12.31
CA LYS A 124 -3.77 6.20 12.98
C LYS A 124 -3.06 7.17 12.05
N THR A 125 -2.21 6.66 11.16
CA THR A 125 -1.31 7.50 10.36
C THR A 125 -1.71 7.63 8.88
N GLY A 126 -2.60 6.75 8.41
CA GLY A 126 -2.93 6.66 6.99
C GLY A 126 -1.79 6.15 6.11
N TYR A 127 -0.76 5.56 6.73
CA TYR A 127 0.42 5.06 6.02
C TYR A 127 0.85 3.72 6.60
N LEU A 128 1.40 2.89 5.75
CA LEU A 128 2.10 1.67 6.12
C LEU A 128 3.26 1.47 5.17
N HIS A 129 4.41 1.04 5.69
CA HIS A 129 5.58 0.74 4.86
C HIS A 129 5.25 -0.32 3.80
N ASN A 130 5.81 -0.19 2.59
CA ASN A 130 5.46 -1.07 1.46
C ASN A 130 5.65 -2.56 1.78
N HIS A 131 6.73 -2.94 2.45
CA HIS A 131 6.97 -4.33 2.85
C HIS A 131 5.93 -4.83 3.84
N SER A 132 5.56 -4.00 4.81
CA SER A 132 4.54 -4.34 5.81
C SER A 132 3.16 -4.49 5.18
N ARG A 133 2.85 -3.74 4.11
CA ARG A 133 1.61 -3.96 3.32
C ARG A 133 1.55 -5.38 2.72
N MET A 134 2.68 -5.88 2.21
CA MET A 134 2.74 -7.23 1.63
C MET A 134 2.54 -8.31 2.69
N TRP A 135 3.21 -8.18 3.84
CA TRP A 135 3.04 -9.10 4.96
C TRP A 135 1.64 -9.03 5.56
N PHE A 136 1.10 -7.83 5.70
CA PHE A 136 -0.28 -7.62 6.15
C PHE A 136 -1.27 -8.38 5.26
N ALA A 137 -1.18 -8.20 3.93
CA ALA A 137 -2.03 -8.88 2.97
C ALA A 137 -1.87 -10.42 3.04
N SER A 138 -0.64 -10.89 3.20
CA SER A 138 -0.35 -12.32 3.34
C SER A 138 -1.00 -12.91 4.61
N ILE A 139 -0.88 -12.25 5.75
CA ILE A 139 -1.51 -12.69 7.00
C ILE A 139 -3.04 -12.65 6.88
N TRP A 140 -3.58 -11.58 6.31
CA TRP A 140 -5.02 -11.43 6.07
C TRP A 140 -5.60 -12.62 5.29
N ILE A 141 -4.98 -12.94 4.16
CA ILE A 141 -5.49 -13.96 3.23
C ILE A 141 -5.19 -15.38 3.76
N PHE A 142 -3.94 -15.65 4.13
CA PHE A 142 -3.48 -17.04 4.35
C PHE A 142 -3.50 -17.48 5.80
N THR A 143 -3.45 -16.54 6.76
CA THR A 143 -3.49 -16.88 8.19
C THR A 143 -4.87 -16.67 8.77
N LEU A 144 -5.48 -15.51 8.51
CA LEU A 144 -6.82 -15.19 8.99
C LEU A 144 -7.92 -15.77 8.08
N ASN A 145 -7.56 -16.27 6.90
CA ASN A 145 -8.47 -16.80 5.89
C ASN A 145 -9.62 -15.84 5.54
N LEU A 146 -9.34 -14.54 5.52
CA LEU A 146 -10.31 -13.52 5.17
C LEU A 146 -10.26 -13.22 3.66
N PRO A 147 -11.42 -12.93 3.02
CA PRO A 147 -11.47 -12.52 1.62
C PRO A 147 -10.57 -11.31 1.36
N TRP A 148 -9.79 -11.40 0.29
CA TRP A 148 -8.83 -10.35 -0.06
C TRP A 148 -9.52 -9.01 -0.39
N GLU A 149 -10.74 -9.05 -0.93
CA GLU A 149 -11.52 -7.87 -1.28
C GLU A 149 -11.82 -7.00 -0.04
N LEU A 150 -12.08 -7.62 1.11
CA LEU A 150 -12.31 -6.91 2.36
C LEU A 150 -11.02 -6.25 2.88
N GLY A 151 -9.88 -6.92 2.74
CA GLY A 151 -8.58 -6.36 3.10
C GLY A 151 -8.17 -5.21 2.17
N ALA A 152 -8.40 -5.36 0.87
CA ALA A 152 -8.19 -4.32 -0.11
C ALA A 152 -9.07 -3.08 0.15
N ASP A 153 -10.33 -3.26 0.53
CA ASP A 153 -11.24 -2.18 0.94
C ASP A 153 -10.77 -1.49 2.23
N PHE A 154 -10.28 -2.26 3.20
CA PHE A 154 -9.69 -1.72 4.43
C PHE A 154 -8.50 -0.81 4.12
N PHE A 155 -7.59 -1.24 3.24
CA PHE A 155 -6.48 -0.40 2.77
C PHE A 155 -6.95 0.82 2.00
N TYR A 156 -7.91 0.66 1.09
CA TYR A 156 -8.41 1.77 0.28
C TYR A 156 -9.03 2.89 1.11
N LYS A 157 -9.68 2.53 2.23
CA LYS A 157 -10.30 3.49 3.15
C LYS A 157 -9.30 4.19 4.06
N ASN A 158 -8.24 3.52 4.47
CA ASN A 158 -7.33 4.03 5.49
C ASN A 158 -6.04 4.65 4.92
N LEU A 159 -5.56 4.21 3.74
CA LEU A 159 -4.35 4.76 3.15
C LEU A 159 -4.55 6.16 2.56
N LEU A 160 -3.69 7.10 2.92
CA LEU A 160 -3.63 8.45 2.31
C LEU A 160 -3.25 8.39 0.82
N ASP A 161 -2.49 7.38 0.42
CA ASP A 161 -2.09 7.12 -0.95
C ASP A 161 -2.95 6.07 -1.66
N ALA A 162 -4.15 5.79 -1.14
CA ALA A 162 -5.08 4.81 -1.68
C ALA A 162 -5.26 4.97 -3.20
N ASP A 163 -5.06 3.88 -3.93
CA ASP A 163 -5.09 3.85 -5.39
C ASP A 163 -5.68 2.53 -5.88
N ALA A 164 -6.66 2.61 -6.78
CA ALA A 164 -7.35 1.43 -7.31
C ALA A 164 -6.41 0.43 -7.97
N ALA A 165 -5.41 0.91 -8.69
CA ALA A 165 -4.47 0.05 -9.42
C ALA A 165 -3.35 -0.47 -8.52
N SER A 166 -2.57 0.42 -7.91
CA SER A 166 -1.34 0.03 -7.20
C SER A 166 -1.56 -0.50 -5.78
N ASN A 167 -2.66 -0.13 -5.11
CA ASN A 167 -2.94 -0.61 -3.76
C ASN A 167 -4.01 -1.70 -3.75
N THR A 168 -5.17 -1.46 -4.37
CA THR A 168 -6.31 -2.39 -4.27
C THR A 168 -6.06 -3.66 -5.07
N LEU A 169 -5.71 -3.56 -6.35
CA LEU A 169 -5.54 -4.74 -7.19
C LEU A 169 -4.22 -5.49 -7.00
N SER A 170 -3.30 -4.96 -6.22
CA SER A 170 -2.10 -5.71 -5.80
C SER A 170 -2.37 -6.74 -4.70
N TRP A 171 -3.59 -6.78 -4.17
CA TRP A 171 -4.06 -7.84 -3.27
C TRP A 171 -4.49 -9.12 -4.00
N ARG A 172 -4.77 -9.03 -5.30
CA ARG A 172 -5.29 -10.13 -6.13
C ARG A 172 -4.20 -11.10 -6.57
#